data_3a8060fab0090bde3ab8a68b266375bf
#
_entry.id   3a8060fab0090bde3ab8a68b266375bf
#
_cell.length_a   1.000
_cell.length_b   1.000
_cell.length_c   1.000
_cell.angle_alpha   90.00
_cell.angle_beta   90.00
_cell.angle_gamma   90.00
#
_symmetry.space_group_name_H-M   'P 1'
#
loop_
_entity.id
_entity.type
_entity.pdbx_description
1 polymer ?
#
loop_
_entity_poly.entity_id
_entity_poly.type
_entity_poly.pdbx_seq_one_letter_code
_entity_poly.pdbx_strand_id
1 'polypeptide(L)'
;LSEMKEIYFYTVNPDNLETEAVSAVVKSDFTDDPNDLMVLISDSLEDAGYEVGIKSAELEGENVVIDFSSGMCPVSGLTEKEEKAVLDAIAQSMLDNLTEQNGVVFRIMGEAYESENFSFGRDYVYMKNHHK
;
A
#
# COMPACT_ATOMS: atom_id res chain seq x y z
N LEU A 1 0.59 -7.29 30.13
CA LEU A 1 -0.44 -6.91 29.16
C LEU A 1 0.18 -6.18 27.99
N SER A 2 -0.20 -6.59 26.80
CA SER A 2 0.25 -5.89 25.59
C SER A 2 -0.50 -4.58 25.47
N GLU A 3 0.23 -3.53 25.17
CA GLU A 3 -0.40 -2.27 24.86
C GLU A 3 -0.99 -2.33 23.46
N MET A 4 -2.11 -1.66 23.29
CA MET A 4 -2.82 -1.62 22.03
C MET A 4 -2.91 -0.18 21.58
N LYS A 5 -3.05 0.02 20.28
CA LYS A 5 -3.28 1.34 19.71
C LYS A 5 -4.26 1.21 18.54
N GLU A 6 -4.93 2.32 18.26
CA GLU A 6 -5.78 2.40 17.08
C GLU A 6 -4.98 3.02 15.96
N ILE A 7 -5.03 2.40 14.79
CA ILE A 7 -4.40 2.96 13.60
C ILE A 7 -5.46 3.20 12.55
N TYR A 8 -5.15 4.10 11.64
CA TYR A 8 -5.99 4.40 10.49
C TYR A 8 -5.21 4.09 9.22
N PHE A 9 -5.91 3.50 8.28
CA PHE A 9 -5.33 3.20 6.97
C PHE A 9 -6.44 3.34 5.94
N TYR A 10 -6.13 3.11 4.67
CA TYR A 10 -7.08 3.42 3.60
C TYR A 10 -7.42 2.21 2.79
N THR A 11 -8.69 2.12 2.42
CA THR A 11 -9.19 1.19 1.43
C THR A 11 -9.79 2.00 0.28
N VAL A 12 -10.42 1.33 -0.67
CA VAL A 12 -11.05 1.97 -1.81
C VAL A 12 -12.54 1.70 -1.75
N ASN A 13 -13.34 2.75 -1.93
CA ASN A 13 -14.78 2.59 -2.08
C ASN A 13 -15.05 2.18 -3.53
N PRO A 14 -15.58 0.97 -3.78
CA PRO A 14 -15.74 0.51 -5.17
C PRO A 14 -16.80 1.26 -5.96
N ASP A 15 -17.69 1.97 -5.27
CA ASP A 15 -18.77 2.68 -5.95
C ASP A 15 -18.30 4.00 -6.58
N ASN A 16 -17.34 4.68 -5.94
CA ASN A 16 -16.86 5.97 -6.45
C ASN A 16 -15.35 6.01 -6.67
N LEU A 17 -14.64 4.94 -6.33
CA LEU A 17 -13.18 4.79 -6.48
C LEU A 17 -12.39 5.81 -5.69
N GLU A 18 -12.97 6.31 -4.59
CA GLU A 18 -12.26 7.19 -3.67
C GLU A 18 -11.67 6.36 -2.54
N THR A 19 -10.54 6.83 -2.01
CA THR A 19 -9.96 6.19 -0.84
C THR A 19 -10.78 6.55 0.40
N GLU A 20 -10.92 5.57 1.29
CA GLU A 20 -11.68 5.75 2.53
C GLU A 20 -10.85 5.30 3.70
N ALA A 21 -10.88 6.07 4.78
CA ALA A 21 -10.18 5.72 6.00
C ALA A 21 -10.93 4.61 6.72
N VAL A 22 -10.19 3.63 7.19
CA VAL A 22 -10.70 2.58 8.07
C VAL A 22 -9.78 2.50 9.27
N SER A 23 -10.26 1.93 10.36
CA SER A 23 -9.45 1.84 11.56
C SER A 23 -9.37 0.40 12.06
N ALA A 24 -8.33 0.13 12.82
CA ALA A 24 -8.12 -1.16 13.46
C ALA A 24 -7.39 -0.93 14.77
N VAL A 25 -7.68 -1.79 15.75
CA VAL A 25 -6.95 -1.80 17.01
C VAL A 25 -5.92 -2.91 16.93
N VAL A 26 -4.66 -2.54 17.10
CA VAL A 26 -3.54 -3.45 16.91
C VAL A 26 -2.57 -3.31 18.08
N LYS A 27 -1.64 -4.24 18.20
CA LYS A 27 -0.57 -4.10 19.18
C LYS A 27 0.25 -2.87 18.87
N SER A 28 0.80 -2.25 19.93
CA SER A 28 1.52 -0.98 19.75
C SER A 28 2.74 -1.10 18.85
N ASP A 29 3.33 -2.30 18.72
CA ASP A 29 4.48 -2.53 17.86
C ASP A 29 4.10 -3.04 16.45
N PHE A 30 2.81 -3.10 16.15
CA PHE A 30 2.32 -3.68 14.90
C PHE A 30 2.92 -2.98 13.67
N THR A 31 3.08 -1.67 13.75
CA THR A 31 3.58 -0.89 12.62
C THR A 31 5.09 -0.89 12.49
N ASP A 32 5.79 -1.68 13.31
CA ASP A 32 7.25 -1.83 13.17
C ASP A 32 7.62 -2.67 11.94
N ASP A 33 6.72 -3.54 11.50
CA ASP A 33 6.97 -4.40 10.34
C ASP A 33 6.02 -4.02 9.22
N PRO A 34 6.53 -3.49 8.10
CA PRO A 34 5.66 -3.11 7.00
C PRO A 34 4.91 -4.28 6.38
N ASN A 35 5.39 -5.51 6.53
CA ASN A 35 4.66 -6.68 6.01
C ASN A 35 3.36 -6.90 6.77
N ASP A 36 3.38 -6.74 8.09
CA ASP A 36 2.17 -6.88 8.89
C ASP A 36 1.14 -5.83 8.51
N LEU A 37 1.59 -4.61 8.33
CA LEU A 37 0.73 -3.52 7.90
C LEU A 37 0.15 -3.81 6.51
N MET A 38 0.99 -4.34 5.61
CA MET A 38 0.53 -4.63 4.24
C MET A 38 -0.55 -5.71 4.23
N VAL A 39 -0.43 -6.72 5.10
CA VAL A 39 -1.46 -7.76 5.21
C VAL A 39 -2.79 -7.14 5.61
N LEU A 40 -2.78 -6.25 6.57
CA LEU A 40 -3.99 -5.57 7.03
C LEU A 40 -4.61 -4.75 5.90
N ILE A 41 -3.78 -4.01 5.18
CA ILE A 41 -4.24 -3.21 4.04
C ILE A 41 -4.83 -4.12 2.96
N SER A 42 -4.14 -5.21 2.65
CA SER A 42 -4.60 -6.16 1.63
C SER A 42 -5.95 -6.77 1.99
N ASP A 43 -6.12 -7.14 3.26
CA ASP A 43 -7.40 -7.71 3.71
C ASP A 43 -8.53 -6.71 3.51
N SER A 44 -8.27 -5.45 3.81
CA SER A 44 -9.28 -4.41 3.66
C SER A 44 -9.63 -4.17 2.20
N LEU A 45 -8.62 -4.20 1.33
CA LEU A 45 -8.84 -4.04 -0.11
C LEU A 45 -9.61 -5.25 -0.67
N GLU A 46 -9.33 -6.44 -0.17
CA GLU A 46 -10.05 -7.63 -0.59
C GLU A 46 -11.53 -7.52 -0.22
N ASP A 47 -11.83 -6.98 0.96
CA ASP A 47 -13.21 -6.77 1.37
C ASP A 47 -13.93 -5.79 0.43
N ALA A 48 -13.20 -4.90 -0.19
CA ALA A 48 -13.75 -3.95 -1.16
C ALA A 48 -13.81 -4.53 -2.58
N GLY A 49 -13.33 -5.76 -2.78
CA GLY A 49 -13.37 -6.42 -4.08
C GLY A 49 -12.04 -6.41 -4.83
N TYR A 50 -10.96 -5.99 -4.19
CA TYR A 50 -9.64 -5.92 -4.84
C TYR A 50 -8.69 -6.91 -4.19
N GLU A 51 -8.47 -8.02 -4.84
CA GLU A 51 -7.59 -9.09 -4.32
C GLU A 51 -6.16 -8.81 -4.74
N VAL A 52 -5.39 -8.21 -3.84
CA VAL A 52 -4.05 -7.72 -4.14
C VAL A 52 -3.03 -8.83 -3.99
N GLY A 53 -2.14 -8.98 -4.99
CA GLY A 53 -1.06 -9.95 -4.94
C GLY A 53 0.23 -9.31 -4.46
N ILE A 54 0.52 -9.45 -3.18
CA ILE A 54 1.70 -8.87 -2.55
C ILE A 54 2.78 -9.93 -2.40
N LYS A 55 4.01 -9.56 -2.74
CA LYS A 55 5.17 -10.40 -2.42
C LYS A 55 5.82 -9.95 -1.12
N SER A 56 6.05 -8.64 -0.97
CA SER A 56 6.74 -8.16 0.24
C SER A 56 6.55 -6.66 0.38
N ALA A 57 6.79 -6.19 1.60
CA ALA A 57 6.92 -4.77 1.90
C ALA A 57 8.17 -4.62 2.75
N GLU A 58 9.13 -3.84 2.28
CA GLU A 58 10.43 -3.72 2.93
C GLU A 58 10.85 -2.27 3.02
N LEU A 59 11.63 -1.96 4.05
CA LEU A 59 12.20 -0.62 4.21
C LEU A 59 13.54 -0.57 3.50
N GLU A 60 13.71 0.46 2.65
CA GLU A 60 14.99 0.73 1.98
C GLU A 60 15.29 2.21 2.19
N GLY A 61 16.17 2.53 3.13
CA GLY A 61 16.47 3.91 3.45
C GLY A 61 15.23 4.64 3.90
N GLU A 62 14.90 5.73 3.23
CA GLU A 62 13.73 6.53 3.56
C GLU A 62 12.45 6.01 2.93
N ASN A 63 12.53 4.98 2.09
CA ASN A 63 11.39 4.50 1.32
C ASN A 63 10.89 3.17 1.85
N VAL A 64 9.59 2.96 1.73
CA VAL A 64 9.03 1.62 1.86
C VAL A 64 8.80 1.11 0.44
N VAL A 65 9.29 -0.10 0.16
CA VAL A 65 9.21 -0.71 -1.15
C VAL A 65 8.17 -1.81 -1.09
N ILE A 66 7.13 -1.67 -1.91
CA ILE A 66 6.05 -2.65 -2.02
C ILE A 66 6.27 -3.43 -3.30
N ASP A 67 6.48 -4.73 -3.17
CA ASP A 67 6.75 -5.61 -4.29
C ASP A 67 5.51 -6.47 -4.55
N PHE A 68 4.97 -6.37 -5.77
CA PHE A 68 3.76 -7.08 -6.15
C PHE A 68 4.06 -8.32 -6.96
N SER A 69 3.16 -9.28 -6.89
CA SER A 69 3.15 -10.44 -7.79
C SER A 69 2.63 -10.02 -9.14
N SER A 70 3.14 -10.65 -10.20
CA SER A 70 2.63 -10.38 -11.53
C SER A 70 1.28 -11.06 -11.72
N GLY A 71 0.46 -10.50 -12.62
CA GLY A 71 -0.80 -11.13 -13.02
C GLY A 71 -1.95 -10.97 -12.03
N MET A 72 -1.78 -10.16 -10.99
CA MET A 72 -2.82 -9.92 -10.01
C MET A 72 -3.02 -8.43 -9.81
N CYS A 73 -4.13 -8.05 -9.17
CA CYS A 73 -4.39 -6.67 -8.76
C CYS A 73 -3.24 -6.17 -7.88
N PRO A 74 -2.79 -4.95 -8.01
CA PRO A 74 -3.25 -3.89 -8.92
C PRO A 74 -2.60 -3.92 -10.30
N VAL A 75 -1.68 -4.86 -10.54
CA VAL A 75 -0.87 -4.90 -11.75
C VAL A 75 -1.73 -5.27 -12.95
N SER A 76 -2.77 -6.09 -12.74
CA SER A 76 -3.55 -6.65 -13.81
C SER A 76 -5.04 -6.60 -13.47
N GLY A 77 -5.87 -6.40 -14.49
CA GLY A 77 -7.31 -6.54 -14.35
C GLY A 77 -8.07 -5.31 -13.90
N LEU A 78 -7.40 -4.17 -13.76
CA LEU A 78 -8.05 -2.95 -13.29
C LEU A 78 -8.05 -1.88 -14.37
N THR A 79 -9.05 -1.00 -14.32
CA THR A 79 -9.02 0.23 -15.11
C THR A 79 -7.96 1.16 -14.52
N GLU A 80 -7.60 2.20 -15.28
CA GLU A 80 -6.62 3.17 -14.81
C GLU A 80 -7.06 3.81 -13.50
N LYS A 81 -8.32 4.16 -13.38
CA LYS A 81 -8.85 4.79 -12.15
C LYS A 81 -8.80 3.84 -10.97
N GLU A 82 -9.16 2.58 -11.20
CA GLU A 82 -9.13 1.59 -10.13
C GLU A 82 -7.70 1.33 -9.67
N GLU A 83 -6.79 1.18 -10.61
CA GLU A 83 -5.39 0.94 -10.27
C GLU A 83 -4.82 2.09 -9.46
N LYS A 84 -5.09 3.33 -9.90
CA LYS A 84 -4.61 4.51 -9.18
C LYS A 84 -5.19 4.56 -7.76
N ALA A 85 -6.47 4.25 -7.61
CA ALA A 85 -7.10 4.27 -6.30
C ALA A 85 -6.47 3.25 -5.36
N VAL A 86 -6.20 2.03 -5.86
CA VAL A 86 -5.56 0.99 -5.05
C VAL A 86 -4.15 1.39 -4.66
N LEU A 87 -3.37 1.89 -5.62
CA LEU A 87 -2.00 2.32 -5.33
C LEU A 87 -1.98 3.48 -4.34
N ASP A 88 -2.89 4.44 -4.49
CA ASP A 88 -2.98 5.57 -3.56
C ASP A 88 -3.35 5.10 -2.15
N ALA A 89 -4.29 4.16 -2.04
CA ALA A 89 -4.69 3.65 -0.74
C ALA A 89 -3.52 2.96 -0.04
N ILE A 90 -2.76 2.15 -0.76
CA ILE A 90 -1.59 1.47 -0.20
C ILE A 90 -0.54 2.48 0.22
N ALA A 91 -0.21 3.41 -0.67
CA ALA A 91 0.86 4.39 -0.40
C ALA A 91 0.51 5.30 0.77
N GLN A 92 -0.72 5.82 0.81
CA GLN A 92 -1.14 6.70 1.90
C GLN A 92 -1.15 5.96 3.23
N SER A 93 -1.62 4.70 3.22
CA SER A 93 -1.63 3.88 4.43
C SER A 93 -0.24 3.68 4.98
N MET A 94 0.72 3.40 4.10
CA MET A 94 2.11 3.19 4.51
C MET A 94 2.70 4.46 5.11
N LEU A 95 2.53 5.60 4.43
CA LEU A 95 3.14 6.84 4.90
C LEU A 95 2.52 7.34 6.19
N ASP A 96 1.21 7.13 6.37
CA ASP A 96 0.56 7.58 7.60
C ASP A 96 0.97 6.75 8.81
N ASN A 97 1.39 5.51 8.59
CA ASN A 97 1.70 4.59 9.69
C ASN A 97 3.19 4.34 9.90
N LEU A 98 3.99 4.52 8.86
CA LEU A 98 5.44 4.37 8.95
C LEU A 98 6.05 5.77 8.96
N THR A 99 5.96 6.43 10.12
CA THR A 99 6.21 7.87 10.22
C THR A 99 7.65 8.26 9.94
N GLU A 100 8.58 7.31 9.99
CA GLU A 100 9.98 7.60 9.68
C GLU A 100 10.29 7.43 8.19
N GLN A 101 9.31 6.95 7.41
CA GLN A 101 9.51 6.77 5.98
C GLN A 101 8.96 7.98 5.23
N ASN A 102 9.69 8.38 4.19
CA ASN A 102 9.34 9.57 3.42
C ASN A 102 8.77 9.27 2.06
N GLY A 103 8.88 8.04 1.56
CA GLY A 103 8.39 7.72 0.24
C GLY A 103 7.95 6.27 0.10
N VAL A 104 7.18 6.02 -0.95
CA VAL A 104 6.71 4.68 -1.30
C VAL A 104 7.14 4.37 -2.73
N VAL A 105 7.76 3.21 -2.92
CA VAL A 105 8.20 2.72 -4.22
C VAL A 105 7.43 1.43 -4.50
N PHE A 106 6.93 1.30 -5.73
CA PHE A 106 6.23 0.09 -6.17
C PHE A 106 7.08 -0.67 -7.17
N ARG A 107 7.13 -2.00 -7.00
CA ARG A 107 7.86 -2.91 -7.90
C ARG A 107 6.99 -4.12 -8.18
N ILE A 108 7.35 -4.84 -9.24
CA ILE A 108 6.71 -6.10 -9.60
C ILE A 108 7.81 -7.14 -9.70
N MET A 109 7.76 -8.17 -8.84
CA MET A 109 8.74 -9.26 -8.84
C MET A 109 10.18 -8.72 -8.79
N GLY A 110 10.38 -7.67 -8.00
CA GLY A 110 11.69 -7.04 -7.83
C GLY A 110 12.10 -6.09 -8.93
N GLU A 111 11.30 -5.94 -9.98
CA GLU A 111 11.61 -5.13 -11.14
C GLU A 111 10.74 -3.88 -11.17
N ALA A 112 10.94 -3.05 -12.18
CA ALA A 112 10.14 -1.84 -12.36
C ALA A 112 8.65 -2.18 -12.44
N TYR A 113 7.81 -1.31 -11.91
CA TYR A 113 6.36 -1.48 -11.96
C TYR A 113 5.86 -1.12 -13.34
N GLU A 114 5.27 -2.08 -14.02
CA GLU A 114 4.67 -1.87 -15.34
C GLU A 114 3.35 -2.60 -15.41
N SER A 115 2.29 -1.86 -15.68
CA SER A 115 0.96 -2.41 -15.89
C SER A 115 0.45 -1.90 -17.23
N GLU A 116 -0.80 -2.25 -17.56
CA GLU A 116 -1.41 -1.71 -18.77
C GLU A 116 -1.62 -0.21 -18.68
N ASN A 117 -1.74 0.33 -17.48
CA ASN A 117 -2.11 1.73 -17.26
C ASN A 117 -0.94 2.61 -16.84
N PHE A 118 0.06 2.05 -16.16
CA PHE A 118 1.15 2.84 -15.57
C PHE A 118 2.50 2.16 -15.78
N SER A 119 3.54 2.98 -15.84
CA SER A 119 4.91 2.50 -15.92
C SER A 119 5.76 3.40 -15.03
N PHE A 120 6.34 2.81 -13.99
CA PHE A 120 7.22 3.54 -13.08
C PHE A 120 8.60 2.89 -13.10
N GLY A 121 9.63 3.71 -12.97
CA GLY A 121 10.97 3.17 -12.83
C GLY A 121 11.12 2.33 -11.57
N ARG A 122 12.15 1.49 -11.55
CA ARG A 122 12.36 0.58 -10.43
C ARG A 122 12.53 1.33 -9.10
N ASP A 123 13.11 2.52 -9.15
CA ASP A 123 13.35 3.32 -7.94
C ASP A 123 12.48 4.57 -7.90
N TYR A 124 11.45 4.61 -8.71
CA TYR A 124 10.55 5.76 -8.75
C TYR A 124 9.74 5.85 -7.45
N VAL A 125 9.75 7.02 -6.83
CA VAL A 125 8.99 7.26 -5.61
C VAL A 125 7.59 7.71 -6.01
N TYR A 126 6.63 6.84 -5.81
CA TYR A 126 5.25 7.05 -6.24
C TYR A 126 4.57 8.15 -5.43
N MET A 127 4.80 8.13 -4.12
CA MET A 127 4.18 9.10 -3.21
C MET A 127 5.20 9.47 -2.16
N LYS A 128 5.24 10.75 -1.81
CA LYS A 128 6.15 11.27 -0.79
C LYS A 128 5.36 11.82 0.36
N ASN A 129 5.95 11.71 1.55
CA ASN A 129 5.40 12.32 2.73
C ASN A 129 5.75 13.80 2.71
N HIS A 130 4.73 14.66 2.80
CA HIS A 130 4.93 16.10 2.74
C HIS A 130 4.93 16.77 4.11
N HIS A 131 5.12 15.99 5.15
CA HIS A 131 5.27 16.55 6.50
C HIS A 131 6.59 17.33 6.58
N LYS A 132 6.51 18.55 6.94
CA LYS A 132 7.69 19.39 7.10
C LYS A 132 7.47 20.32 8.29
#